data_5165bb47ad486cf791e7b4ebead5b3f6
#
_entry.id   5165bb47ad486cf791e7b4ebead5b3f6
#
_cell.length_a   1.000
_cell.length_b   1.000
_cell.length_c   1.000
_cell.angle_alpha   90.00
_cell.angle_beta   90.00
_cell.angle_gamma   90.00
#
_symmetry.space_group_name_H-M   'P 1'
#
loop_
_entity.id
_entity.type
_entity.pdbx_description
1 polymer ?
#
loop_
_entity_poly.entity_id
_entity_poly.type
_entity_poly.pdbx_seq_one_letter_code
_entity_poly.pdbx_strand_id
1 'polypeptide(L)'
;MRIFNFVFTAASCQVSNQRTYTTQDASVLTSIAYITEFELTCDGKKVVGTQLYAESQGSILQVAENKGNYQVSWTEDLALATKGDHALRILDDEGVSVVRKAQKTGSSTDGVTPLLSLTLNHPGAYTGPWLSSEHLAAIMGVVVVYVAVTSKSKLLA
;
A
#
# COMPACT_ATOMS: atom_id res chain seq x y z
N MET A 1 -1.58 -42.67 35.20
CA MET A 1 -2.03 -42.05 33.95
C MET A 1 -1.86 -40.54 34.07
N ARG A 2 -0.71 -39.99 33.66
CA ARG A 2 -0.45 -38.53 33.76
C ARG A 2 -0.93 -37.88 32.45
N ILE A 3 -1.99 -37.09 32.56
CA ILE A 3 -2.46 -36.26 31.45
C ILE A 3 -1.53 -35.08 31.35
N PHE A 4 -0.68 -35.09 30.34
CA PHE A 4 0.12 -33.92 29.92
C PHE A 4 -0.86 -32.90 29.29
N ASN A 5 -1.28 -31.90 30.07
CA ASN A 5 -1.88 -30.70 29.50
C ASN A 5 -0.79 -29.95 28.70
N PHE A 6 -0.81 -30.12 27.39
CA PHE A 6 -0.10 -29.25 26.48
C PHE A 6 -0.82 -27.90 26.51
N VAL A 7 -0.32 -26.99 27.31
CA VAL A 7 -0.69 -25.58 27.21
C VAL A 7 -0.03 -25.09 25.93
N PHE A 8 -0.80 -24.95 24.86
CA PHE A 8 -0.40 -24.18 23.69
C PHE A 8 -0.27 -22.73 24.14
N THR A 9 0.92 -22.32 24.54
CA THR A 9 1.26 -20.90 24.63
C THR A 9 1.31 -20.40 23.21
N ALA A 10 0.36 -19.52 22.84
CA ALA A 10 0.45 -18.79 21.59
C ALA A 10 1.81 -18.10 21.53
N ALA A 11 2.62 -18.46 20.54
CA ALA A 11 3.94 -17.87 20.37
C ALA A 11 3.76 -16.35 20.19
N SER A 12 4.39 -15.56 21.05
CA SER A 12 4.33 -14.10 20.94
C SER A 12 5.28 -13.64 19.85
N CYS A 13 4.75 -13.40 18.66
CA CYS A 13 5.53 -12.85 17.56
C CYS A 13 5.49 -11.32 17.59
N GLN A 14 6.65 -10.70 17.38
CA GLN A 14 6.82 -9.26 17.33
C GLN A 14 7.55 -8.86 16.04
N VAL A 15 7.17 -7.68 15.55
CA VAL A 15 7.83 -7.06 14.39
C VAL A 15 8.97 -6.18 14.87
N SER A 16 10.09 -6.27 14.22
CA SER A 16 11.21 -5.36 14.37
C SER A 16 11.64 -4.82 13.00
N ASN A 17 12.31 -3.67 13.00
CA ASN A 17 12.87 -3.05 11.79
C ASN A 17 11.87 -2.84 10.64
N GLN A 18 10.62 -2.47 10.97
CA GLN A 18 9.63 -2.17 9.94
C GLN A 18 10.05 -0.92 9.14
N ARG A 19 10.07 -1.07 7.81
CA ARG A 19 10.27 0.01 6.85
C ARG A 19 9.17 -0.01 5.82
N THR A 20 8.62 1.14 5.52
CA THR A 20 7.54 1.28 4.55
C THR A 20 7.92 2.28 3.47
N TYR A 21 7.66 1.92 2.23
CA TYR A 21 7.87 2.76 1.07
C TYR A 21 6.60 2.81 0.24
N THR A 22 6.28 4.00 -0.24
CA THR A 22 5.13 4.20 -1.13
C THR A 22 5.48 5.25 -2.17
N THR A 23 4.90 5.14 -3.35
CA THR A 23 5.06 6.12 -4.41
C THR A 23 4.47 7.45 -3.98
N GLN A 24 5.27 8.52 -3.99
CA GLN A 24 4.85 9.88 -3.61
C GLN A 24 4.70 10.83 -4.80
N ASP A 25 5.32 10.51 -5.94
CA ASP A 25 5.18 11.27 -7.18
C ASP A 25 4.59 10.36 -8.26
N ALA A 26 3.41 10.70 -8.71
CA ALA A 26 2.66 10.01 -9.74
C ALA A 26 2.34 10.90 -10.94
N SER A 27 3.15 11.93 -11.19
CA SER A 27 2.93 12.89 -12.29
C SER A 27 2.82 12.23 -13.67
N VAL A 28 3.49 11.08 -13.85
CA VAL A 28 3.49 10.30 -15.11
C VAL A 28 3.14 8.83 -14.88
N LEU A 29 2.72 8.46 -13.67
CA LEU A 29 2.41 7.08 -13.32
C LEU A 29 0.91 6.83 -13.33
N THR A 30 0.53 5.59 -13.63
CA THR A 30 -0.85 5.11 -13.58
C THR A 30 -1.14 4.31 -12.31
N SER A 31 -0.10 3.87 -11.60
CA SER A 31 -0.23 3.02 -10.42
C SER A 31 0.69 3.49 -9.30
N ILE A 32 0.23 3.30 -8.07
CA ILE A 32 0.97 3.51 -6.83
C ILE A 32 1.55 2.18 -6.38
N ALA A 33 2.84 2.15 -6.08
CA ALA A 33 3.51 1.00 -5.49
C ALA A 33 3.62 1.17 -3.97
N TYR A 34 3.36 0.08 -3.26
CA TYR A 34 3.49 -0.04 -1.82
C TYR A 34 4.47 -1.16 -1.51
N ILE A 35 5.41 -0.90 -0.62
CA ILE A 35 6.41 -1.86 -0.18
C ILE A 35 6.52 -1.77 1.34
N THR A 36 6.46 -2.91 2.00
CA THR A 36 6.71 -3.02 3.44
C THR A 36 7.74 -4.09 3.69
N GLU A 37 8.82 -3.72 4.37
CA GLU A 37 9.86 -4.61 4.83
C GLU A 37 9.78 -4.72 6.36
N PHE A 38 9.99 -5.92 6.89
CA PHE A 38 9.98 -6.16 8.33
C PHE A 38 10.79 -7.41 8.69
N GLU A 39 11.21 -7.47 9.94
CA GLU A 39 11.76 -8.67 10.54
C GLU A 39 10.78 -9.26 11.56
N LEU A 40 10.67 -10.57 11.59
CA LEU A 40 9.81 -11.29 12.51
C LEU A 40 10.63 -11.97 13.60
N THR A 41 10.29 -11.71 14.84
CA THR A 41 10.88 -12.34 16.00
C THR A 41 9.77 -13.01 16.81
N CYS A 42 9.84 -14.33 16.97
CA CYS A 42 8.90 -15.10 17.79
C CYS A 42 9.68 -15.72 18.96
N ASP A 43 9.19 -15.52 20.17
CA ASP A 43 9.83 -16.01 21.43
C ASP A 43 11.31 -15.61 21.55
N GLY A 44 11.65 -14.39 21.11
CA GLY A 44 13.01 -13.84 21.17
C GLY A 44 13.97 -14.40 20.11
N LYS A 45 13.50 -15.22 19.19
CA LYS A 45 14.29 -15.76 18.07
C LYS A 45 13.83 -15.20 16.75
N LYS A 46 14.78 -14.79 15.88
CA LYS A 46 14.47 -14.36 14.52
C LYS A 46 13.94 -15.55 13.71
N VAL A 47 12.79 -15.38 13.10
CA VAL A 47 12.17 -16.40 12.24
C VAL A 47 12.80 -16.30 10.85
N VAL A 48 13.22 -17.45 10.30
CA VAL A 48 13.86 -17.55 8.98
C VAL A 48 13.28 -18.75 8.25
N GLY A 49 13.03 -18.61 6.95
CA GLY A 49 12.58 -19.71 6.10
C GLY A 49 11.12 -20.10 6.26
N THR A 50 10.30 -19.28 6.92
CA THR A 50 8.86 -19.52 7.07
C THR A 50 8.11 -18.84 5.95
N GLN A 51 7.27 -19.59 5.23
CA GLN A 51 6.38 -19.01 4.23
C GLN A 51 5.27 -18.21 4.92
N LEU A 52 5.19 -16.94 4.59
CA LEU A 52 4.17 -16.01 5.10
C LEU A 52 3.36 -15.43 3.94
N TYR A 53 2.18 -14.97 4.28
CA TYR A 53 1.28 -14.29 3.36
C TYR A 53 0.75 -13.02 4.02
N ALA A 54 0.45 -12.03 3.21
CA ALA A 54 -0.21 -10.82 3.66
C ALA A 54 -1.60 -10.71 3.05
N GLU A 55 -2.55 -10.31 3.84
CA GLU A 55 -3.89 -9.94 3.37
C GLU A 55 -4.04 -8.43 3.47
N SER A 56 -4.42 -7.80 2.36
CA SER A 56 -4.78 -6.39 2.28
C SER A 56 -6.07 -6.24 1.51
N GLN A 57 -7.08 -5.61 2.09
CA GLN A 57 -8.37 -5.32 1.43
C GLN A 57 -9.00 -6.53 0.72
N GLY A 58 -8.87 -7.72 1.31
CA GLY A 58 -9.39 -8.97 0.74
C GLY A 58 -8.49 -9.62 -0.33
N SER A 59 -7.37 -9.03 -0.67
CA SER A 59 -6.38 -9.62 -1.58
C SER A 59 -5.29 -10.34 -0.79
N ILE A 60 -4.93 -11.55 -1.23
CA ILE A 60 -3.85 -12.33 -0.64
C ILE A 60 -2.57 -12.12 -1.45
N LEU A 61 -1.55 -11.59 -0.78
CA LEU A 61 -0.24 -11.27 -1.33
C LEU A 61 0.80 -12.27 -0.81
N GLN A 62 1.76 -12.62 -1.63
CA GLN A 62 2.90 -13.43 -1.17
C GLN A 62 3.93 -12.53 -0.49
N VAL A 63 4.49 -13.03 0.60
CA VAL A 63 5.60 -12.40 1.31
C VAL A 63 6.90 -13.02 0.82
N ALA A 64 7.79 -12.18 0.28
CA ALA A 64 9.14 -12.61 -0.07
C ALA A 64 10.01 -12.63 1.19
N GLU A 65 10.86 -13.64 1.31
CA GLU A 65 11.78 -13.78 2.44
C GLU A 65 13.22 -13.81 1.94
N ASN A 66 14.10 -13.07 2.62
CA ASN A 66 15.53 -13.10 2.38
C ASN A 66 16.27 -13.02 3.71
N LYS A 67 16.82 -14.16 4.17
CA LYS A 67 17.63 -14.28 5.40
C LYS A 67 16.93 -13.70 6.64
N GLY A 68 15.62 -13.92 6.76
CA GLY A 68 14.78 -13.45 7.86
C GLY A 68 14.32 -12.00 7.75
N ASN A 69 14.56 -11.35 6.61
CA ASN A 69 13.88 -10.11 6.23
C ASN A 69 12.71 -10.48 5.33
N TYR A 70 11.53 -10.04 5.70
CA TYR A 70 10.30 -10.26 4.98
C TYR A 70 9.91 -9.00 4.23
N GLN A 71 9.44 -9.15 2.99
CA GLN A 71 8.99 -8.05 2.16
C GLN A 71 7.64 -8.38 1.53
N VAL A 72 6.72 -7.44 1.62
CA VAL A 72 5.44 -7.44 0.92
C VAL A 72 5.42 -6.26 -0.02
N SER A 73 4.98 -6.50 -1.26
CA SER A 73 4.79 -5.43 -2.24
C SER A 73 3.52 -5.66 -3.06
N TRP A 74 2.83 -4.57 -3.36
CA TRP A 74 1.67 -4.58 -4.25
C TRP A 74 1.53 -3.24 -4.95
N THR A 75 0.68 -3.18 -5.95
CA THR A 75 0.35 -1.96 -6.68
C THR A 75 -1.14 -1.77 -6.73
N GLU A 76 -1.58 -0.52 -6.67
CA GLU A 76 -2.97 -0.12 -6.87
C GLU A 76 -3.05 0.94 -7.96
N ASP A 77 -4.15 0.97 -8.69
CA ASP A 77 -4.39 2.02 -9.67
C ASP A 77 -4.48 3.38 -8.97
N LEU A 78 -3.90 4.42 -9.56
CA LEU A 78 -3.88 5.78 -9.02
C LEU A 78 -5.28 6.29 -8.66
N ALA A 79 -6.29 5.89 -9.42
CA ALA A 79 -7.68 6.28 -9.18
C ALA A 79 -8.30 5.64 -7.93
N LEU A 80 -7.78 4.48 -7.50
CA LEU A 80 -8.26 3.71 -6.34
C LEU A 80 -7.39 3.91 -5.10
N ALA A 81 -6.15 4.36 -5.29
CA ALA A 81 -5.20 4.58 -4.22
C ALA A 81 -5.68 5.67 -3.27
N THR A 82 -6.00 5.28 -2.05
CA THR A 82 -6.49 6.20 -1.02
C THR A 82 -5.36 6.65 -0.10
N LYS A 83 -5.44 7.93 0.33
CA LYS A 83 -4.55 8.43 1.40
C LYS A 83 -4.93 7.81 2.73
N GLY A 84 -3.94 7.51 3.55
CA GLY A 84 -4.16 7.04 4.91
C GLY A 84 -3.42 5.75 5.22
N ASP A 85 -3.93 5.07 6.23
CA ASP A 85 -3.32 3.86 6.76
C ASP A 85 -3.91 2.63 6.06
N HIS A 86 -3.04 1.86 5.44
CA HIS A 86 -3.36 0.57 4.86
C HIS A 86 -2.98 -0.53 5.84
N ALA A 87 -3.97 -1.26 6.32
CA ALA A 87 -3.75 -2.38 7.22
C ALA A 87 -3.37 -3.64 6.43
N LEU A 88 -2.30 -4.29 6.87
CA LEU A 88 -1.79 -5.56 6.35
C LEU A 88 -1.91 -6.60 7.45
N ARG A 89 -2.62 -7.69 7.20
CA ARG A 89 -2.72 -8.84 8.10
C ARG A 89 -1.75 -9.91 7.62
N ILE A 90 -0.77 -10.25 8.45
CA ILE A 90 0.18 -11.32 8.13
C ILE A 90 -0.38 -12.64 8.63
N LEU A 91 -0.42 -13.61 7.74
CA LEU A 91 -1.00 -14.92 7.92
C LEU A 91 0.04 -16.00 7.62
N ASP A 92 -0.08 -17.11 8.29
CA ASP A 92 0.60 -18.36 7.95
C ASP A 92 -0.19 -19.18 6.90
N ASP A 93 0.32 -20.31 6.52
CA ASP A 93 -0.31 -21.22 5.55
C ASP A 93 -1.70 -21.69 5.99
N GLU A 94 -1.90 -21.91 7.30
CA GLU A 94 -3.21 -22.32 7.84
C GLU A 94 -4.21 -21.16 7.75
N GLY A 95 -3.82 -19.97 8.19
CA GLY A 95 -4.63 -18.75 8.11
C GLY A 95 -5.06 -18.44 6.70
N VAL A 96 -4.14 -18.51 5.73
CA VAL A 96 -4.44 -18.30 4.30
C VAL A 96 -5.45 -19.32 3.78
N SER A 97 -5.32 -20.58 4.18
CA SER A 97 -6.25 -21.63 3.75
C SER A 97 -7.68 -21.33 4.20
N VAL A 98 -7.84 -20.81 5.43
CA VAL A 98 -9.14 -20.41 5.99
C VAL A 98 -9.69 -19.19 5.26
N VAL A 99 -8.85 -18.15 5.02
CA VAL A 99 -9.26 -16.95 4.28
C VAL A 99 -9.73 -17.31 2.87
N ARG A 100 -8.99 -18.16 2.15
CA ARG A 100 -9.38 -18.62 0.80
C ARG A 100 -10.70 -19.39 0.80
N LYS A 101 -10.96 -20.20 1.83
CA LYS A 101 -12.24 -20.89 1.98
C LYS A 101 -13.37 -19.90 2.23
N ALA A 102 -13.17 -18.94 3.16
CA ALA A 102 -14.14 -17.90 3.46
C ALA A 102 -14.48 -17.06 2.21
N GLN A 103 -13.49 -16.67 1.43
CA GLN A 103 -13.70 -15.94 0.17
C GLN A 103 -14.53 -16.76 -0.85
N LYS A 104 -14.28 -18.07 -0.97
CA LYS A 104 -15.07 -18.94 -1.86
C LYS A 104 -16.52 -19.14 -1.42
N THR A 105 -16.77 -19.11 -0.11
CA THR A 105 -18.11 -19.27 0.46
C THR A 105 -18.85 -17.96 0.67
N GLY A 106 -18.21 -16.81 0.36
CA GLY A 106 -18.79 -15.49 0.59
C GLY A 106 -18.92 -15.13 2.08
N SER A 107 -18.21 -15.84 2.96
CA SER A 107 -18.20 -15.58 4.40
C SER A 107 -17.20 -14.47 4.73
N SER A 108 -17.43 -13.73 5.85
CA SER A 108 -16.47 -12.71 6.28
C SER A 108 -15.15 -13.35 6.73
N THR A 109 -14.05 -12.69 6.45
CA THR A 109 -12.69 -13.10 6.82
C THR A 109 -12.29 -12.61 8.21
N ASP A 110 -13.19 -11.88 8.91
CA ASP A 110 -12.90 -11.23 10.20
C ASP A 110 -12.62 -12.22 11.34
N GLY A 111 -13.08 -13.46 11.19
CA GLY A 111 -12.86 -14.53 12.20
C GLY A 111 -11.48 -15.16 12.18
N VAL A 112 -10.61 -14.81 11.22
CA VAL A 112 -9.26 -15.36 11.15
C VAL A 112 -8.31 -14.48 11.96
N THR A 113 -7.69 -15.06 12.99
CA THR A 113 -6.68 -14.36 13.80
C THR A 113 -5.38 -14.25 13.00
N PRO A 114 -4.91 -13.04 12.67
CA PRO A 114 -3.62 -12.88 12.02
C PRO A 114 -2.47 -13.16 13.00
N LEU A 115 -1.33 -13.63 12.50
CA LEU A 115 -0.10 -13.72 13.30
C LEU A 115 0.30 -12.34 13.83
N LEU A 116 0.18 -11.34 12.99
CA LEU A 116 0.41 -9.94 13.33
C LEU A 116 -0.27 -9.02 12.31
N SER A 117 -0.48 -7.77 12.70
CA SER A 117 -0.97 -6.72 11.82
C SER A 117 0.09 -5.63 11.67
N LEU A 118 0.32 -5.23 10.42
CA LEU A 118 1.19 -4.12 10.06
C LEU A 118 0.35 -2.98 9.51
N THR A 119 0.83 -1.76 9.67
CA THR A 119 0.20 -0.58 9.08
C THR A 119 1.21 0.11 8.19
N LEU A 120 0.79 0.42 6.96
CA LEU A 120 1.53 1.24 6.01
C LEU A 120 0.77 2.54 5.82
N ASN A 121 1.40 3.67 6.13
CA ASN A 121 0.82 4.98 5.88
C ASN A 121 1.19 5.48 4.48
N HIS A 122 0.17 5.86 3.69
CA HIS A 122 0.33 6.49 2.39
C HIS A 122 -0.08 7.97 2.47
N PRO A 123 0.86 8.91 2.38
CA PRO A 123 0.55 10.35 2.49
C PRO A 123 -0.22 10.89 1.27
N GLY A 124 -0.34 10.09 0.24
CA GLY A 124 -0.86 10.45 -1.07
C GLY A 124 0.25 10.76 -2.05
N ALA A 125 -0.05 10.60 -3.34
CA ALA A 125 0.87 10.88 -4.42
C ALA A 125 0.54 12.22 -5.10
N TYR A 126 1.59 12.95 -5.46
CA TYR A 126 1.47 14.14 -6.27
C TYR A 126 1.18 13.75 -7.72
N THR A 127 0.10 14.25 -8.29
CA THR A 127 -0.37 13.91 -9.64
C THR A 127 -0.07 14.99 -10.69
N GLY A 128 0.78 15.94 -10.35
CA GLY A 128 1.11 17.06 -11.21
C GLY A 128 0.39 18.36 -10.81
N PRO A 129 0.69 19.48 -11.50
CA PRO A 129 0.08 20.76 -11.22
C PRO A 129 -1.41 20.73 -11.57
N TRP A 130 -2.24 21.40 -10.78
CA TRP A 130 -3.69 21.52 -11.00
C TRP A 130 -4.06 22.17 -12.34
N LEU A 131 -3.15 22.98 -12.91
CA LEU A 131 -3.30 23.64 -14.20
C LEU A 131 -2.30 23.01 -15.19
N SER A 132 -2.81 22.39 -16.26
CA SER A 132 -1.96 21.85 -17.31
C SER A 132 -1.28 22.98 -18.10
N SER A 133 -0.09 22.70 -18.64
CA SER A 133 0.66 23.65 -19.48
C SER A 133 -0.12 24.11 -20.71
N GLU A 134 -1.01 23.28 -21.23
CA GLU A 134 -1.90 23.57 -22.36
C GLU A 134 -2.90 24.69 -22.02
N HIS A 135 -3.52 24.62 -20.85
CA HIS A 135 -4.44 25.69 -20.41
C HIS A 135 -3.69 27.00 -20.14
N LEU A 136 -2.47 26.91 -19.58
CA LEU A 136 -1.64 28.10 -19.38
C LEU A 136 -1.29 28.77 -20.73
N ALA A 137 -0.88 27.97 -21.71
CA ALA A 137 -0.56 28.47 -23.05
C ALA A 137 -1.79 29.10 -23.72
N ALA A 138 -2.96 28.48 -23.59
CA ALA A 138 -4.20 29.04 -24.13
C ALA A 138 -4.56 30.39 -23.49
N ILE A 139 -4.46 30.50 -22.17
CA ILE A 139 -4.71 31.76 -21.44
C ILE A 139 -3.72 32.85 -21.89
N MET A 140 -2.43 32.52 -21.96
CA MET A 140 -1.41 33.45 -22.44
C MET A 140 -1.68 33.91 -23.89
N GLY A 141 -2.12 32.99 -24.76
CA GLY A 141 -2.51 33.32 -26.14
C GLY A 141 -3.65 34.33 -26.20
N VAL A 142 -4.69 34.15 -25.41
CA VAL A 142 -5.81 35.08 -25.31
C VAL A 142 -5.37 36.46 -24.81
N VAL A 143 -4.49 36.50 -23.79
CA VAL A 143 -3.96 37.79 -23.28
C VAL A 143 -3.18 38.53 -24.36
N VAL A 144 -2.31 37.85 -25.12
CA VAL A 144 -1.52 38.45 -26.20
C VAL A 144 -2.45 39.02 -27.28
N VAL A 145 -3.47 38.28 -27.72
CA VAL A 145 -4.45 38.75 -28.70
C VAL A 145 -5.19 39.96 -28.20
N TYR A 146 -5.63 39.94 -26.93
CA TYR A 146 -6.33 41.08 -26.32
C TYR A 146 -5.46 42.36 -26.31
N VAL A 147 -4.20 42.24 -25.87
CA VAL A 147 -3.24 43.34 -25.87
C VAL A 147 -2.97 43.86 -27.29
N ALA A 148 -2.82 42.98 -28.27
CA ALA A 148 -2.58 43.37 -29.67
C ALA A 148 -3.78 44.14 -30.25
N VAL A 149 -5.00 43.70 -30.01
CA VAL A 149 -6.23 44.39 -30.51
C VAL A 149 -6.37 45.76 -29.84
N THR A 150 -6.21 45.85 -28.51
CA THR A 150 -6.32 47.12 -27.80
C THR A 150 -5.21 48.10 -28.15
N SER A 151 -3.98 47.64 -28.40
CA SER A 151 -2.86 48.49 -28.83
C SER A 151 -3.10 49.00 -30.27
N LYS A 152 -3.59 48.15 -31.17
CA LYS A 152 -3.94 48.54 -32.51
C LYS A 152 -4.97 49.67 -32.54
N SER A 153 -6.02 49.60 -31.73
CA SER A 153 -7.05 50.63 -31.65
C SER A 153 -6.52 51.99 -31.17
N LYS A 154 -5.51 51.99 -30.30
CA LYS A 154 -4.83 53.22 -29.81
C LYS A 154 -3.87 53.83 -30.85
N LEU A 155 -3.31 53.04 -31.74
CA LEU A 155 -2.38 53.51 -32.78
C LEU A 155 -3.12 54.05 -34.02
N LEU A 156 -4.38 53.68 -34.22
CA LEU A 156 -5.21 54.10 -35.38
C LEU A 156 -6.18 55.25 -35.02
N ALA A 157 -6.23 55.68 -33.77
CA ALA A 157 -6.96 56.84 -33.29
C ALA A 157 -5.99 58.06 -33.23
#